data_b5b65f3d8290ef47b187add7cd1487ed
#
_entry.id   b5b65f3d8290ef47b187add7cd1487ed
#
_cell.length_a   1.000
_cell.length_b   1.000
_cell.length_c   1.000
_cell.angle_alpha   90.00
_cell.angle_beta   90.00
_cell.angle_gamma   90.00
#
_symmetry.space_group_name_H-M   'P 1'
#
loop_
_entity.id
_entity.type
_entity.pdbx_description
1 polymer ?
#
loop_
_entity_poly.entity_id
_entity_poly.type
_entity_poly.pdbx_seq_one_letter_code
_entity_poly.pdbx_strand_id
1 'polypeptide(L)'
;MAWDYYFPYNAPRVRSEQTHKSAFINFLRFSLYRPRDILTILSIQKENFIEQRRRSTEVFSKMDFQLPAFTWKYSDYVLGEVKDHLSFYYSSEDYELLLKFFEYLNGHSRFTYEEFLAAFENYQKFIEKNVKHKSSFCETPDIFLQFLYDLNVVCYIVDTDAEPFFGWCYRDRTQSNIAPKVRAHARYEVHYGLMKALDLGKHFDYK
;
A
#
# COMPACT_ATOMS: atom_id res chain seq x y z
N MET A 1 -26.47 -6.83 10.87
CA MET A 1 -25.40 -7.85 11.10
C MET A 1 -24.48 -7.32 12.20
N ALA A 2 -23.71 -8.22 12.91
CA ALA A 2 -22.79 -7.75 13.96
C ALA A 2 -21.78 -6.69 13.46
N TRP A 3 -21.34 -6.82 12.21
CA TRP A 3 -20.44 -5.88 11.57
C TRP A 3 -20.98 -4.42 11.59
N ASP A 4 -22.22 -4.24 11.16
CA ASP A 4 -22.84 -2.90 11.07
C ASP A 4 -23.08 -2.27 12.44
N TYR A 5 -23.20 -3.11 13.46
CA TYR A 5 -23.31 -2.63 14.84
C TYR A 5 -22.00 -2.05 15.34
N TYR A 6 -20.86 -2.73 15.12
CA TYR A 6 -19.55 -2.26 15.57
C TYR A 6 -18.92 -1.20 14.66
N PHE A 7 -19.28 -1.17 13.39
CA PHE A 7 -18.74 -0.28 12.36
C PHE A 7 -19.86 0.47 11.62
N PRO A 8 -20.64 1.33 12.34
CA PRO A 8 -21.81 2.00 11.78
C PRO A 8 -21.45 3.23 10.95
N TYR A 9 -20.48 3.11 10.05
CA TYR A 9 -20.04 4.20 9.18
C TYR A 9 -19.85 3.73 7.75
N ASN A 10 -19.82 4.67 6.82
CA ASN A 10 -19.46 4.40 5.43
C ASN A 10 -17.94 4.57 5.23
N ALA A 11 -17.35 3.72 4.40
CA ALA A 11 -15.98 3.89 3.99
C ALA A 11 -15.75 5.30 3.39
N PRO A 12 -14.58 5.94 3.66
CA PRO A 12 -14.24 7.21 3.02
C PRO A 12 -14.36 7.08 1.50
N ARG A 13 -14.97 8.08 0.85
CA ARG A 13 -15.06 8.10 -0.61
C ARG A 13 -13.66 8.27 -1.21
N VAL A 14 -13.35 7.46 -2.18
CA VAL A 14 -12.26 7.73 -3.09
C VAL A 14 -12.78 8.73 -4.13
N ARG A 15 -11.92 9.63 -4.61
CA ARG A 15 -12.23 10.59 -5.66
C ARG A 15 -12.98 9.89 -6.79
N SER A 16 -14.16 10.39 -7.19
CA SER A 16 -15.08 9.86 -8.21
C SER A 16 -16.03 8.72 -7.79
N GLU A 17 -15.99 8.19 -6.58
CA GLU A 17 -17.01 7.24 -6.15
C GLU A 17 -18.38 7.94 -6.03
N GLN A 18 -19.38 7.44 -6.77
CA GLN A 18 -20.72 8.00 -6.77
C GLN A 18 -21.59 7.48 -5.61
N THR A 19 -21.29 6.28 -5.11
CA THR A 19 -22.07 5.60 -4.07
C THR A 19 -21.31 5.49 -2.74
N HIS A 20 -22.07 5.49 -1.65
CA HIS A 20 -21.53 5.15 -0.33
C HIS A 20 -21.27 3.66 -0.22
N LYS A 21 -20.08 3.27 0.20
CA LYS A 21 -19.70 1.88 0.42
C LYS A 21 -19.66 1.58 1.91
N SER A 22 -19.95 0.34 2.32
CA SER A 22 -19.92 -0.06 3.72
C SER A 22 -18.52 0.08 4.32
N ALA A 23 -18.45 0.18 5.66
CA ALA A 23 -17.18 0.23 6.39
C ALA A 23 -16.22 -0.92 6.03
N PHE A 24 -16.74 -2.10 5.69
CA PHE A 24 -15.93 -3.25 5.29
C PHE A 24 -15.01 -2.96 4.11
N ILE A 25 -15.44 -2.12 3.17
CA ILE A 25 -14.60 -1.69 2.04
C ILE A 25 -13.33 -0.97 2.52
N ASN A 26 -13.41 -0.24 3.64
CA ASN A 26 -12.21 0.39 4.21
C ASN A 26 -11.18 -0.65 4.68
N PHE A 27 -11.64 -1.73 5.32
CA PHE A 27 -10.77 -2.84 5.69
C PHE A 27 -10.13 -3.50 4.47
N LEU A 28 -10.91 -3.72 3.41
CA LEU A 28 -10.38 -4.30 2.16
C LEU A 28 -9.33 -3.40 1.50
N ARG A 29 -9.47 -2.08 1.58
CA ARG A 29 -8.48 -1.14 1.03
C ARG A 29 -7.13 -1.16 1.75
N PHE A 30 -7.16 -1.45 3.06
CA PHE A 30 -5.94 -1.60 3.85
C PHE A 30 -5.34 -2.99 3.77
N SER A 31 -6.11 -4.00 3.40
CA SER A 31 -5.66 -5.38 3.30
C SER A 31 -5.28 -5.74 1.86
N LEU A 32 -4.56 -6.85 1.71
CA LEU A 32 -4.34 -7.51 0.42
C LEU A 32 -5.44 -8.56 0.14
N TYR A 33 -6.66 -8.32 0.61
CA TYR A 33 -7.82 -9.22 0.53
C TYR A 33 -7.57 -10.57 1.22
N ARG A 34 -6.64 -10.63 2.17
CA ARG A 34 -6.37 -11.82 2.96
C ARG A 34 -7.11 -11.74 4.29
N PRO A 35 -7.76 -12.84 4.75
CA PRO A 35 -8.41 -12.86 6.06
C PRO A 35 -7.47 -12.48 7.21
N ARG A 36 -6.19 -12.88 7.13
CA ARG A 36 -5.15 -12.54 8.11
C ARG A 36 -5.00 -11.04 8.28
N ASP A 37 -4.97 -10.27 7.19
CA ASP A 37 -4.83 -8.82 7.25
C ASP A 37 -6.03 -8.17 7.96
N ILE A 38 -7.25 -8.66 7.67
CA ILE A 38 -8.48 -8.19 8.34
C ILE A 38 -8.41 -8.46 9.85
N LEU A 39 -7.98 -9.66 10.23
CA LEU A 39 -7.82 -10.01 11.65
C LEU A 39 -6.77 -9.14 12.35
N THR A 40 -5.65 -8.86 11.67
CA THR A 40 -4.60 -7.97 12.20
C THR A 40 -5.13 -6.54 12.38
N ILE A 41 -5.86 -5.99 11.39
CA ILE A 41 -6.51 -4.68 11.52
C ILE A 41 -7.44 -4.65 12.74
N LEU A 42 -8.31 -5.65 12.88
CA LEU A 42 -9.24 -5.76 14.00
C LEU A 42 -8.51 -5.86 15.35
N SER A 43 -7.44 -6.64 15.43
CA SER A 43 -6.60 -6.76 16.62
C SER A 43 -6.01 -5.42 17.04
N ILE A 44 -5.37 -4.72 16.10
CA ILE A 44 -4.76 -3.41 16.37
C ILE A 44 -5.83 -2.39 16.78
N GLN A 45 -6.97 -2.36 16.12
CA GLN A 45 -8.05 -1.45 16.48
C GLN A 45 -8.62 -1.76 17.87
N LYS A 46 -8.78 -3.05 18.22
CA LYS A 46 -9.19 -3.48 19.55
C LYS A 46 -8.18 -3.06 20.62
N GLU A 47 -6.89 -3.24 20.39
CA GLU A 47 -5.83 -2.80 21.31
C GLU A 47 -5.90 -1.30 21.54
N ASN A 48 -5.96 -0.50 20.45
CA ASN A 48 -6.07 0.95 20.55
C ASN A 48 -7.34 1.39 21.29
N PHE A 49 -8.44 0.69 21.08
CA PHE A 49 -9.70 0.94 21.78
C PHE A 49 -9.54 0.76 23.30
N ILE A 50 -8.85 -0.30 23.72
CA ILE A 50 -8.58 -0.60 25.14
C ILE A 50 -7.58 0.44 25.71
N GLU A 51 -6.50 0.75 24.99
CA GLU A 51 -5.49 1.73 25.41
C GLU A 51 -6.09 3.13 25.61
N GLN A 52 -7.05 3.52 24.78
CA GLN A 52 -7.80 4.77 24.90
C GLN A 52 -8.87 4.75 26.00
N ARG A 53 -9.05 3.63 26.71
CA ARG A 53 -10.07 3.43 27.76
C ARG A 53 -11.48 3.76 27.30
N ARG A 54 -11.80 3.49 26.03
CA ARG A 54 -13.13 3.68 25.47
C ARG A 54 -14.13 2.73 26.14
N ARG A 55 -15.38 3.18 26.27
CA ARG A 55 -16.45 2.38 26.91
C ARG A 55 -16.84 1.23 25.99
N SER A 56 -17.20 0.09 26.56
CA SER A 56 -17.63 -1.10 25.78
C SER A 56 -18.88 -0.86 24.91
N THR A 57 -19.63 0.20 25.18
CA THR A 57 -20.79 0.63 24.38
C THR A 57 -20.41 1.52 23.20
N GLU A 58 -19.17 1.99 23.12
CA GLU A 58 -18.72 2.80 22.00
C GLU A 58 -18.44 1.91 20.79
N VAL A 59 -18.66 2.47 19.62
CA VAL A 59 -18.45 1.80 18.33
C VAL A 59 -17.19 2.34 17.64
N PHE A 60 -16.67 1.59 16.69
CA PHE A 60 -15.57 2.04 15.86
C PHE A 60 -16.03 3.10 14.85
N SER A 61 -15.11 3.96 14.45
CA SER A 61 -15.34 5.01 13.46
C SER A 61 -14.26 4.98 12.36
N LYS A 62 -14.51 5.69 11.27
CA LYS A 62 -13.50 5.87 10.22
C LYS A 62 -12.20 6.50 10.74
N MET A 63 -12.26 7.26 11.81
CA MET A 63 -11.09 7.92 12.42
C MET A 63 -10.14 6.91 13.07
N ASP A 64 -10.62 5.73 13.47
CA ASP A 64 -9.79 4.69 14.07
C ASP A 64 -8.69 4.20 13.11
N PHE A 65 -8.90 4.29 11.79
CA PHE A 65 -7.88 4.04 10.77
C PHE A 65 -6.85 5.18 10.61
N GLN A 66 -7.16 6.36 11.12
CA GLN A 66 -6.29 7.54 11.02
C GLN A 66 -5.48 7.78 12.30
N LEU A 67 -5.74 6.99 13.34
CA LEU A 67 -4.97 7.08 14.59
C LEU A 67 -3.49 6.78 14.33
N PRO A 68 -2.56 7.62 14.83
CA PRO A 68 -1.14 7.36 14.68
C PRO A 68 -0.72 5.97 15.18
N ALA A 69 -1.29 5.53 16.31
CA ALA A 69 -1.03 4.20 16.85
C ALA A 69 -1.46 3.07 15.89
N PHE A 70 -2.61 3.23 15.22
CA PHE A 70 -3.05 2.27 14.20
C PHE A 70 -2.12 2.31 12.97
N THR A 71 -1.89 3.51 12.42
CA THR A 71 -1.13 3.65 11.17
C THR A 71 0.31 3.14 11.31
N TRP A 72 0.96 3.37 12.45
CA TRP A 72 2.29 2.84 12.73
C TRP A 72 2.27 1.31 12.85
N LYS A 73 1.49 0.75 13.78
CA LYS A 73 1.44 -0.71 14.02
C LYS A 73 1.08 -1.48 12.75
N TYR A 74 0.10 -0.98 11.98
CA TYR A 74 -0.34 -1.66 10.78
C TYR A 74 0.67 -1.55 9.62
N SER A 75 1.31 -0.39 9.48
CA SER A 75 2.33 -0.18 8.46
C SER A 75 3.56 -1.07 8.70
N ASP A 76 3.99 -1.21 9.95
CA ASP A 76 5.07 -2.13 10.33
C ASP A 76 4.70 -3.59 10.01
N TYR A 77 3.45 -3.98 10.28
CA TYR A 77 2.97 -5.32 9.93
C TYR A 77 3.05 -5.56 8.41
N VAL A 78 2.49 -4.66 7.59
CA VAL A 78 2.48 -4.84 6.13
C VAL A 78 3.90 -4.80 5.56
N LEU A 79 4.77 -3.94 6.09
CA LEU A 79 6.18 -3.88 5.68
C LEU A 79 6.93 -5.17 6.06
N GLY A 80 6.63 -5.74 7.23
CA GLY A 80 7.13 -7.05 7.65
C GLY A 80 6.74 -8.17 6.68
N GLU A 81 5.50 -8.18 6.19
CA GLU A 81 5.03 -9.14 5.19
C GLU A 81 5.81 -9.01 3.87
N VAL A 82 6.14 -7.78 3.44
CA VAL A 82 6.99 -7.55 2.25
C VAL A 82 8.40 -8.07 2.50
N LYS A 83 8.97 -7.77 3.66
CA LYS A 83 10.30 -8.25 4.06
C LYS A 83 10.39 -9.77 4.09
N ASP A 84 9.41 -10.42 4.72
CA ASP A 84 9.36 -11.88 4.82
C ASP A 84 9.28 -12.53 3.43
N HIS A 85 8.46 -11.95 2.54
CA HIS A 85 8.38 -12.43 1.15
C HIS A 85 9.71 -12.29 0.41
N LEU A 86 10.40 -11.16 0.57
CA LEU A 86 11.71 -10.92 -0.04
C LEU A 86 12.80 -11.85 0.48
N SER A 87 12.78 -12.17 1.76
CA SER A 87 13.82 -12.96 2.43
C SER A 87 14.03 -14.36 1.84
N PHE A 88 13.06 -14.87 1.07
CA PHE A 88 13.20 -16.14 0.36
C PHE A 88 14.14 -16.07 -0.86
N TYR A 89 14.34 -14.88 -1.45
CA TYR A 89 15.02 -14.71 -2.73
C TYR A 89 16.13 -13.66 -2.70
N TYR A 90 16.12 -12.77 -1.72
CA TYR A 90 16.95 -11.58 -1.65
C TYR A 90 17.58 -11.42 -0.27
N SER A 91 18.70 -10.70 -0.22
CA SER A 91 19.42 -10.39 1.02
C SER A 91 18.74 -9.26 1.80
N SER A 92 19.21 -9.03 3.05
CA SER A 92 18.80 -7.86 3.82
C SER A 92 19.25 -6.55 3.19
N GLU A 93 20.38 -6.54 2.52
CA GLU A 93 20.89 -5.37 1.79
C GLU A 93 19.98 -5.04 0.60
N ASP A 94 19.44 -6.03 -0.09
CA ASP A 94 18.47 -5.85 -1.17
C ASP A 94 17.15 -5.25 -0.65
N TYR A 95 16.71 -5.67 0.54
CA TYR A 95 15.55 -5.07 1.18
C TYR A 95 15.77 -3.61 1.53
N GLU A 96 16.94 -3.25 2.08
CA GLU A 96 17.29 -1.86 2.35
C GLU A 96 17.35 -1.02 1.06
N LEU A 97 17.86 -1.59 -0.04
CA LEU A 97 17.82 -0.93 -1.34
C LEU A 97 16.39 -0.69 -1.83
N LEU A 98 15.50 -1.67 -1.66
CA LEU A 98 14.08 -1.48 -2.00
C LEU A 98 13.48 -0.29 -1.22
N LEU A 99 13.73 -0.22 0.10
CA LEU A 99 13.23 0.88 0.93
C LEU A 99 13.79 2.23 0.49
N LYS A 100 15.07 2.27 0.13
CA LYS A 100 15.75 3.49 -0.30
C LYS A 100 15.10 4.17 -1.51
N PHE A 101 14.51 3.42 -2.41
CA PHE A 101 13.79 3.99 -3.57
C PHE A 101 12.70 4.96 -3.14
N PHE A 102 11.94 4.66 -2.10
CA PHE A 102 10.78 5.46 -1.68
C PHE A 102 11.15 6.87 -1.19
N GLU A 103 12.39 7.10 -0.77
CA GLU A 103 12.88 8.44 -0.44
C GLU A 103 12.86 9.38 -1.65
N TYR A 104 13.06 8.84 -2.86
CA TYR A 104 13.07 9.61 -4.12
C TYR A 104 11.67 9.94 -4.63
N LEU A 105 10.61 9.38 -4.05
CA LEU A 105 9.24 9.79 -4.30
C LEU A 105 8.85 11.08 -3.56
N ASN A 106 9.74 11.64 -2.73
CA ASN A 106 9.54 12.92 -2.02
C ASN A 106 8.23 13.01 -1.23
N GLY A 107 7.80 11.89 -0.63
CA GLY A 107 6.56 11.80 0.15
C GLY A 107 5.29 11.60 -0.67
N HIS A 108 5.39 11.52 -2.00
CA HIS A 108 4.24 11.20 -2.86
C HIS A 108 3.92 9.71 -2.84
N SER A 109 2.69 9.37 -2.53
CA SER A 109 2.19 7.99 -2.60
C SER A 109 1.49 7.68 -3.92
N ARG A 110 1.16 8.69 -4.71
CA ARG A 110 0.65 8.60 -6.09
C ARG A 110 1.59 9.31 -7.03
N PHE A 111 1.87 8.69 -8.17
CA PHE A 111 2.79 9.21 -9.15
C PHE A 111 2.45 8.72 -10.55
N THR A 112 2.87 9.48 -11.56
CA THR A 112 2.82 9.09 -12.97
C THR A 112 4.04 8.22 -13.32
N TYR A 113 4.04 7.67 -14.52
CA TYR A 113 5.20 6.93 -15.02
C TYR A 113 6.43 7.84 -15.18
N GLU A 114 6.24 9.07 -15.59
CA GLU A 114 7.32 10.08 -15.74
C GLU A 114 7.93 10.44 -14.39
N GLU A 115 7.11 10.64 -13.36
CA GLU A 115 7.57 10.89 -11.99
C GLU A 115 8.32 9.67 -11.42
N PHE A 116 7.84 8.46 -11.70
CA PHE A 116 8.55 7.24 -11.37
C PHE A 116 9.92 7.15 -12.05
N LEU A 117 10.01 7.45 -13.36
CA LEU A 117 11.28 7.43 -14.09
C LEU A 117 12.27 8.44 -13.50
N ALA A 118 11.83 9.64 -13.17
CA ALA A 118 12.68 10.67 -12.56
C ALA A 118 13.19 10.22 -11.17
N ALA A 119 12.32 9.60 -10.35
CA ALA A 119 12.71 9.03 -9.06
C ALA A 119 13.70 7.87 -9.24
N PHE A 120 13.44 6.98 -10.21
CA PHE A 120 14.31 5.85 -10.50
C PHE A 120 15.68 6.27 -11.03
N GLU A 121 15.77 7.29 -11.86
CA GLU A 121 17.06 7.85 -12.32
C GLU A 121 17.93 8.34 -11.15
N ASN A 122 17.34 9.07 -10.20
CA ASN A 122 18.06 9.53 -9.01
C ASN A 122 18.46 8.35 -8.10
N TYR A 123 17.60 7.36 -7.98
CA TYR A 123 17.88 6.11 -7.27
C TYR A 123 19.03 5.34 -7.91
N GLN A 124 19.09 5.25 -9.26
CA GLN A 124 20.21 4.62 -9.98
C GLN A 124 21.55 5.32 -9.71
N LYS A 125 21.58 6.66 -9.72
CA LYS A 125 22.79 7.43 -9.37
C LYS A 125 23.27 7.11 -7.94
N PHE A 126 22.35 6.89 -7.01
CA PHE A 126 22.70 6.44 -5.66
C PHE A 126 23.31 5.03 -5.67
N ILE A 127 22.69 4.08 -6.38
CA ILE A 127 23.18 2.70 -6.48
C ILE A 127 24.59 2.67 -7.07
N GLU A 128 24.83 3.33 -8.20
CA GLU A 128 26.12 3.39 -8.89
C GLU A 128 27.24 3.91 -7.99
N LYS A 129 26.92 4.85 -7.10
CA LYS A 129 27.88 5.45 -6.18
C LYS A 129 28.16 4.63 -4.92
N ASN A 130 27.15 3.93 -4.39
CA ASN A 130 27.17 3.40 -3.02
C ASN A 130 27.07 1.87 -2.93
N VAL A 131 26.67 1.20 -4.00
CA VAL A 131 26.33 -0.22 -3.96
C VAL A 131 27.31 -1.02 -4.82
N LYS A 132 27.95 -2.06 -4.25
CA LYS A 132 28.91 -2.90 -4.97
C LYS A 132 28.23 -3.93 -5.86
N HIS A 133 27.13 -4.51 -5.42
CA HIS A 133 26.37 -5.52 -6.13
C HIS A 133 24.95 -5.03 -6.35
N LYS A 134 24.60 -4.78 -7.60
CA LYS A 134 23.27 -4.32 -7.97
C LYS A 134 22.31 -5.52 -8.01
N SER A 135 21.21 -5.44 -7.28
CA SER A 135 20.12 -6.42 -7.33
C SER A 135 19.49 -6.48 -8.72
N SER A 136 19.08 -7.67 -9.14
CA SER A 136 18.47 -7.89 -10.47
C SER A 136 17.19 -7.06 -10.68
N PHE A 137 16.43 -6.82 -9.63
CA PHE A 137 15.22 -5.98 -9.71
C PHE A 137 15.53 -4.48 -9.97
N CYS A 138 16.78 -4.03 -9.77
CA CYS A 138 17.20 -2.65 -10.04
C CYS A 138 17.79 -2.44 -11.44
N GLU A 139 17.76 -3.42 -12.35
CA GLU A 139 18.43 -3.32 -13.66
C GLU A 139 17.83 -2.24 -14.55
N THR A 140 16.51 -2.23 -14.67
CA THR A 140 15.78 -1.23 -15.48
C THR A 140 14.56 -0.71 -14.73
N PRO A 141 14.03 0.48 -15.08
CA PRO A 141 12.83 1.02 -14.45
C PRO A 141 11.62 0.09 -14.61
N ASP A 142 11.44 -0.54 -15.75
CA ASP A 142 10.31 -1.44 -16.02
C ASP A 142 10.39 -2.73 -15.18
N ILE A 143 11.59 -3.31 -15.03
CA ILE A 143 11.81 -4.46 -14.14
C ILE A 143 11.50 -4.06 -12.70
N PHE A 144 11.96 -2.89 -12.26
CA PHE A 144 11.73 -2.43 -10.91
C PHE A 144 10.24 -2.14 -10.65
N LEU A 145 9.56 -1.50 -11.59
CA LEU A 145 8.13 -1.24 -11.48
C LEU A 145 7.31 -2.54 -11.45
N GLN A 146 7.65 -3.51 -12.31
CA GLN A 146 7.03 -4.84 -12.28
C GLN A 146 7.28 -5.53 -10.93
N PHE A 147 8.48 -5.43 -10.40
CA PHE A 147 8.82 -6.00 -9.10
C PHE A 147 7.99 -5.40 -7.96
N LEU A 148 7.84 -4.08 -7.90
CA LEU A 148 6.96 -3.40 -6.93
C LEU A 148 5.50 -3.85 -7.06
N TYR A 149 5.03 -4.05 -8.29
CA TYR A 149 3.69 -4.54 -8.56
C TYR A 149 3.52 -6.01 -8.13
N ASP A 150 4.48 -6.88 -8.41
CA ASP A 150 4.46 -8.30 -8.03
C ASP A 150 4.42 -8.49 -6.51
N LEU A 151 5.09 -7.60 -5.78
CA LEU A 151 5.06 -7.54 -4.31
C LEU A 151 3.77 -6.92 -3.76
N ASN A 152 2.87 -6.41 -4.59
CA ASN A 152 1.71 -5.63 -4.19
C ASN A 152 2.05 -4.36 -3.39
N VAL A 153 3.24 -3.84 -3.59
CA VAL A 153 3.67 -2.55 -3.01
C VAL A 153 3.02 -1.40 -3.75
N VAL A 154 2.86 -1.54 -5.08
CA VAL A 154 2.14 -0.57 -5.93
C VAL A 154 1.02 -1.22 -6.73
N CYS A 155 -0.01 -0.45 -7.04
CA CYS A 155 -0.99 -0.76 -8.08
C CYS A 155 -0.88 0.23 -9.23
N TYR A 156 -1.40 -0.14 -10.40
CA TYR A 156 -1.65 0.82 -11.47
C TYR A 156 -3.09 1.32 -11.42
N ILE A 157 -3.31 2.54 -11.87
CA ILE A 157 -4.62 3.19 -11.89
C ILE A 157 -4.99 3.48 -13.34
N VAL A 158 -6.18 3.01 -13.74
CA VAL A 158 -6.78 3.29 -15.05
C VAL A 158 -8.03 4.10 -14.85
N ASP A 159 -8.11 5.26 -15.48
CA ASP A 159 -9.35 6.03 -15.51
C ASP A 159 -10.38 5.32 -16.40
N THR A 160 -11.59 5.19 -15.90
CA THR A 160 -12.73 4.68 -16.63
C THR A 160 -13.86 5.70 -16.60
N ASP A 161 -14.85 5.55 -17.45
CA ASP A 161 -16.01 6.48 -17.52
C ASP A 161 -16.83 6.51 -16.22
N ALA A 162 -16.74 5.47 -15.40
CA ALA A 162 -17.49 5.36 -14.15
C ALA A 162 -16.63 5.69 -12.92
N GLU A 163 -15.64 4.85 -12.62
CA GLU A 163 -14.76 4.98 -11.45
C GLU A 163 -13.33 4.53 -11.84
N PRO A 164 -12.26 5.10 -11.24
CA PRO A 164 -10.91 4.64 -11.50
C PRO A 164 -10.74 3.18 -11.07
N PHE A 165 -10.16 2.38 -11.94
CA PHE A 165 -9.83 0.99 -11.68
C PHE A 165 -8.42 0.91 -11.09
N PHE A 166 -8.31 0.20 -9.95
CA PHE A 166 -7.04 -0.07 -9.26
C PHE A 166 -6.62 -1.51 -9.54
N GLY A 167 -5.62 -1.67 -10.40
CA GLY A 167 -5.06 -2.98 -10.76
C GLY A 167 -3.99 -3.42 -9.78
N TRP A 168 -4.32 -4.38 -8.91
CA TRP A 168 -3.39 -5.02 -7.97
C TRP A 168 -2.96 -6.39 -8.48
N CYS A 169 -1.69 -6.76 -8.31
CA CYS A 169 -1.19 -8.05 -8.75
C CYS A 169 -1.98 -9.23 -8.16
N TYR A 170 -2.32 -9.19 -6.86
CA TYR A 170 -3.11 -10.26 -6.22
C TYR A 170 -4.52 -10.41 -6.80
N ARG A 171 -5.11 -9.34 -7.36
CA ARG A 171 -6.43 -9.38 -8.02
C ARG A 171 -6.32 -9.83 -9.48
N ASP A 172 -5.27 -9.41 -10.16
CA ASP A 172 -5.06 -9.73 -11.57
C ASP A 172 -4.55 -11.17 -11.76
N ARG A 173 -3.98 -11.77 -10.70
CA ARG A 173 -3.53 -13.15 -10.69
C ARG A 173 -4.71 -14.11 -10.65
N THR A 174 -4.89 -14.83 -11.73
CA THR A 174 -5.95 -15.83 -11.91
C THR A 174 -5.37 -17.13 -12.46
N GLN A 175 -6.19 -18.18 -12.61
CA GLN A 175 -5.75 -19.44 -13.24
C GLN A 175 -5.26 -19.25 -14.66
N SER A 176 -5.85 -18.31 -15.41
CA SER A 176 -5.46 -17.99 -16.78
C SER A 176 -4.35 -16.92 -16.86
N ASN A 177 -4.13 -16.16 -15.79
CA ASN A 177 -3.12 -15.10 -15.71
C ASN A 177 -2.29 -15.27 -14.43
N ILE A 178 -1.36 -16.23 -14.44
CA ILE A 178 -0.48 -16.53 -13.29
C ILE A 178 0.67 -15.53 -13.14
N ALA A 179 0.98 -14.77 -14.19
CA ALA A 179 2.03 -13.77 -14.23
C ALA A 179 1.50 -12.44 -14.79
N PRO A 180 0.63 -11.74 -14.03
CA PRO A 180 0.07 -10.46 -14.47
C PRO A 180 1.16 -9.42 -14.67
N LYS A 181 0.97 -8.54 -15.64
CA LYS A 181 1.91 -7.47 -15.95
C LYS A 181 1.35 -6.13 -15.48
N VAL A 182 2.22 -5.32 -14.86
CA VAL A 182 1.90 -3.92 -14.59
C VAL A 182 1.65 -3.19 -15.90
N ARG A 183 0.70 -2.26 -15.94
CA ARG A 183 0.50 -1.41 -17.10
C ARG A 183 1.53 -0.30 -17.11
N ALA A 184 2.42 -0.31 -18.11
CA ALA A 184 3.32 0.80 -18.37
C ALA A 184 2.51 2.08 -18.69
N HIS A 185 3.10 3.25 -18.40
CA HIS A 185 2.51 4.57 -18.68
C HIS A 185 1.14 4.86 -18.02
N ALA A 186 0.75 4.09 -17.00
CA ALA A 186 -0.39 4.39 -16.15
C ALA A 186 0.00 5.36 -15.01
N ARG A 187 -0.96 5.72 -14.17
CA ARG A 187 -0.69 6.28 -12.84
C ARG A 187 -0.57 5.14 -11.84
N TYR A 188 0.17 5.37 -10.78
CA TYR A 188 0.45 4.37 -9.76
C TYR A 188 0.12 4.88 -8.36
N GLU A 189 -0.15 3.96 -7.46
CA GLU A 189 -0.36 4.28 -6.05
C GLU A 189 0.29 3.21 -5.17
N VAL A 190 1.00 3.66 -4.13
CA VAL A 190 1.55 2.78 -3.09
C VAL A 190 0.42 2.29 -2.19
N HIS A 191 0.50 1.04 -1.76
CA HIS A 191 -0.49 0.43 -0.89
C HIS A 191 -0.70 1.23 0.40
N TYR A 192 -1.97 1.49 0.75
CA TYR A 192 -2.33 2.32 1.91
C TYR A 192 -1.66 1.88 3.21
N GLY A 193 -1.55 0.57 3.44
CA GLY A 193 -0.89 0.00 4.61
C GLY A 193 0.60 0.30 4.68
N LEU A 194 1.28 0.64 3.59
CA LEU A 194 2.72 0.90 3.55
C LEU A 194 3.08 2.38 3.71
N MET A 195 2.13 3.28 3.47
CA MET A 195 2.43 4.72 3.35
C MET A 195 3.16 5.27 4.58
N LYS A 196 2.76 4.86 5.78
CA LYS A 196 3.36 5.38 7.01
C LYS A 196 4.78 4.86 7.23
N ALA A 197 5.04 3.57 7.00
CA ALA A 197 6.37 2.98 7.15
C ALA A 197 7.36 3.53 6.09
N LEU A 198 6.86 3.90 4.91
CA LEU A 198 7.65 4.44 3.81
C LEU A 198 7.71 5.98 3.80
N ASP A 199 7.18 6.64 4.84
CA ASP A 199 7.12 8.10 4.98
C ASP A 199 6.46 8.81 3.78
N LEU A 200 5.42 8.19 3.22
CA LEU A 200 4.66 8.66 2.07
C LEU A 200 3.29 9.23 2.47
N GLY A 201 2.62 9.89 1.51
CA GLY A 201 1.28 10.43 1.71
C GLY A 201 1.25 11.78 2.42
N LYS A 202 2.37 12.48 2.55
CA LYS A 202 2.46 13.81 3.17
C LYS A 202 1.70 14.90 2.38
N HIS A 203 1.43 14.65 1.11
CA HIS A 203 0.79 15.60 0.18
C HIS A 203 -0.60 15.15 -0.24
N PHE A 204 -1.29 14.36 0.58
CA PHE A 204 -2.71 14.08 0.36
C PHE A 204 -3.53 15.35 0.63
N ASP A 205 -3.72 16.15 -0.38
CA ASP A 205 -4.79 17.12 -0.41
C ASP A 205 -6.12 16.36 -0.55
N TYR A 206 -6.78 16.13 0.60
CA TYR A 206 -8.19 15.79 0.63
C TYR A 206 -8.98 17.06 0.24
N LYS A 207 -8.99 17.39 -1.05
CA LYS A 207 -9.92 18.35 -1.62
C LYS A 207 -11.12 17.64 -2.19
#